data_114e7c8e7e542c15782b445be19a5dce
#
_entry.id   114e7c8e7e542c15782b445be19a5dce
#
_cell.length_a   1.000
_cell.length_b   1.000
_cell.length_c   1.000
_cell.angle_alpha   90.00
_cell.angle_beta   90.00
_cell.angle_gamma   90.00
#
_symmetry.space_group_name_H-M   'P 1'
#
loop_
_entity.id
_entity.type
_entity.pdbx_description
1 polymer ?
#
loop_
_entity_poly.entity_id
_entity_poly.type
_entity_poly.pdbx_seq_one_letter_code
_entity_poly.pdbx_strand_id
1 'polypeptide(L)'
;MTAGVSPELQLIVSPRDTYARLARTRSRGGVLVALRRPALAAVVIGAAIALGATGHVTPRLLLSTTLCWAFVVVLQIAIAVALIAGPSRRTVGLSRALDLFFASHAPWSLWLLAAAAYSPSALGRPLTPLLLSAVVPLALTVRMIAAYFREVLELDPRRAHVRTAVQQAATWGVPLVLYGTAVAFWPRFLEMIR
;
A
#
# COMPACT_ATOMS: atom_id res chain seq x y z
N MET A 1 19.35 10.13 25.07
CA MET A 1 18.73 10.55 23.80
C MET A 1 18.98 9.44 22.78
N THR A 2 18.08 8.49 22.63
CA THR A 2 18.18 7.45 21.61
C THR A 2 17.89 8.12 20.27
N ALA A 3 18.89 8.15 19.38
CA ALA A 3 18.77 8.62 18.02
C ALA A 3 17.52 7.99 17.39
N GLY A 4 16.57 8.82 16.98
CA GLY A 4 15.22 8.39 16.67
C GLY A 4 15.16 7.51 15.43
N VAL A 5 15.03 6.21 15.66
CA VAL A 5 14.58 5.28 14.61
C VAL A 5 13.25 5.79 14.07
N SER A 6 13.12 5.90 12.74
CA SER A 6 11.88 6.41 12.13
C SER A 6 10.67 5.59 12.58
N PRO A 7 9.48 6.20 12.73
CA PRO A 7 8.26 5.49 13.10
C PRO A 7 7.94 4.32 12.15
N GLU A 8 8.28 4.45 10.88
CA GLU A 8 8.08 3.44 9.85
C GLU A 8 8.94 2.20 10.11
N LEU A 9 10.21 2.38 10.45
CA LEU A 9 11.09 1.25 10.83
C LEU A 9 10.64 0.59 12.13
N GLN A 10 10.18 1.39 13.11
CA GLN A 10 9.62 0.84 14.35
C GLN A 10 8.34 0.02 14.09
N LEU A 11 7.50 0.43 13.12
CA LEU A 11 6.32 -0.34 12.72
C LEU A 11 6.69 -1.69 12.10
N ILE A 12 7.77 -1.80 11.37
CA ILE A 12 8.23 -3.08 10.81
C ILE A 12 8.69 -4.02 11.92
N VAL A 13 9.45 -3.52 12.89
CA VAL A 13 10.02 -4.34 13.97
C VAL A 13 8.98 -4.69 15.03
N SER A 14 8.25 -3.68 15.55
CA SER A 14 7.31 -3.79 16.67
C SER A 14 5.98 -3.14 16.33
N PRO A 15 5.17 -3.71 15.41
CA PRO A 15 3.96 -3.05 14.91
C PRO A 15 2.93 -2.79 16.03
N ARG A 16 2.72 -3.72 16.96
CA ARG A 16 1.72 -3.56 18.04
C ARG A 16 2.04 -2.39 18.93
N ASP A 17 3.23 -2.37 19.52
CA ASP A 17 3.63 -1.32 20.47
C ASP A 17 3.66 0.04 19.80
N THR A 18 4.12 0.07 18.54
CA THR A 18 4.19 1.32 17.78
C THR A 18 2.80 1.84 17.43
N TYR A 19 1.86 1.00 16.97
CA TYR A 19 0.49 1.43 16.72
C TYR A 19 -0.23 1.84 18.00
N ALA A 20 -0.09 1.10 19.12
CA ALA A 20 -0.66 1.48 20.40
C ALA A 20 -0.18 2.86 20.86
N ARG A 21 1.11 3.15 20.70
CA ARG A 21 1.68 4.47 21.00
C ARG A 21 1.15 5.56 20.05
N LEU A 22 1.16 5.30 18.74
CA LEU A 22 0.71 6.25 17.73
C LEU A 22 -0.79 6.56 17.82
N ALA A 23 -1.62 5.59 18.20
CA ALA A 23 -3.05 5.78 18.42
C ALA A 23 -3.33 6.72 19.61
N ARG A 24 -2.52 6.65 20.68
CA ARG A 24 -2.65 7.52 21.85
C ARG A 24 -2.17 8.95 21.62
N THR A 25 -1.31 9.16 20.62
CA THR A 25 -0.77 10.48 20.30
C THR A 25 -1.86 11.32 19.63
N ARG A 26 -2.34 12.36 20.32
CA ARG A 26 -3.29 13.33 19.74
C ARG A 26 -2.62 14.07 18.59
N SER A 27 -3.03 13.78 17.38
CA SER A 27 -2.66 14.55 16.18
C SER A 27 -3.90 15.32 15.71
N ARG A 28 -3.74 16.61 15.42
CA ARG A 28 -4.77 17.38 14.72
C ARG A 28 -4.83 16.84 13.28
N GLY A 29 -5.73 15.88 13.05
CA GLY A 29 -5.94 15.28 11.74
C GLY A 29 -6.67 16.26 10.83
N GLY A 30 -6.02 16.63 9.73
CA GLY A 30 -6.65 17.31 8.59
C GLY A 30 -6.63 16.40 7.36
N VAL A 31 -7.34 16.79 6.30
CA VAL A 31 -7.35 16.07 5.02
C VAL A 31 -5.93 15.90 4.47
N LEU A 32 -5.09 16.92 4.59
CA LEU A 32 -3.69 16.88 4.14
C LEU A 32 -2.88 15.81 4.87
N VAL A 33 -3.11 15.61 6.16
CA VAL A 33 -2.44 14.55 6.93
C VAL A 33 -2.90 13.17 6.45
N ALA A 34 -4.20 13.01 6.19
CA ALA A 34 -4.76 11.76 5.68
C ALA A 34 -4.22 11.37 4.30
N LEU A 35 -3.98 12.35 3.43
CA LEU A 35 -3.55 12.14 2.05
C LEU A 35 -2.02 12.08 1.86
N ARG A 36 -1.23 12.51 2.85
CA ARG A 36 0.24 12.56 2.72
C ARG A 36 0.86 11.21 2.36
N ARG A 37 0.53 10.15 3.10
CA ARG A 37 1.07 8.81 2.84
C ARG A 37 0.50 8.16 1.59
N PRO A 38 -0.81 8.23 1.30
CA PRO A 38 -1.36 7.84 0.00
C PRO A 38 -0.67 8.51 -1.18
N ALA A 39 -0.47 9.84 -1.12
CA ALA A 39 0.23 10.59 -2.17
C ALA A 39 1.68 10.13 -2.33
N LEU A 40 2.40 9.93 -1.22
CA LEU A 40 3.75 9.38 -1.25
C LEU A 40 3.77 7.97 -1.86
N ALA A 41 2.83 7.11 -1.51
CA ALA A 41 2.71 5.78 -2.10
C ALA A 41 2.47 5.85 -3.62
N ALA A 42 1.63 6.77 -4.10
CA ALA A 42 1.41 6.98 -5.54
C ALA A 42 2.71 7.40 -6.25
N VAL A 43 3.47 8.33 -5.67
CA VAL A 43 4.76 8.76 -6.22
C VAL A 43 5.78 7.62 -6.23
N VAL A 44 5.85 6.81 -5.17
CA VAL A 44 6.74 5.64 -5.09
C VAL A 44 6.37 4.60 -6.15
N ILE A 45 5.08 4.31 -6.35
CA ILE A 45 4.62 3.41 -7.42
C ILE A 45 5.04 3.97 -8.78
N GLY A 46 4.77 5.27 -9.02
CA GLY A 46 5.17 5.92 -10.27
C GLY A 46 6.67 5.88 -10.53
N ALA A 47 7.48 6.14 -9.50
CA ALA A 47 8.94 6.07 -9.60
C ALA A 47 9.44 4.63 -9.87
N ALA A 48 8.85 3.64 -9.18
CA ALA A 48 9.21 2.24 -9.39
C ALA A 48 8.87 1.77 -10.81
N ILE A 49 7.71 2.14 -11.33
CA ILE A 49 7.31 1.83 -12.71
C ILE A 49 8.24 2.52 -13.72
N ALA A 50 8.52 3.82 -13.53
CA ALA A 50 9.42 4.56 -14.40
C ALA A 50 10.82 3.92 -14.44
N LEU A 51 11.39 3.67 -13.26
CA LEU A 51 12.72 3.08 -13.11
C LEU A 51 12.78 1.66 -13.69
N GLY A 52 11.80 0.81 -13.36
CA GLY A 52 11.75 -0.57 -13.84
C GLY A 52 11.56 -0.70 -15.36
N ALA A 53 10.80 0.22 -15.97
CA ALA A 53 10.53 0.21 -17.41
C ALA A 53 11.66 0.83 -18.26
N THR A 54 12.33 1.86 -17.76
CA THR A 54 13.26 2.66 -18.58
C THR A 54 14.68 2.77 -18.01
N GLY A 55 14.89 2.29 -16.79
CA GLY A 55 16.18 2.41 -16.09
C GLY A 55 16.49 3.80 -15.55
N HIS A 56 15.60 4.79 -15.73
CA HIS A 56 15.79 6.15 -15.24
C HIS A 56 14.47 6.81 -14.86
N VAL A 57 14.54 7.92 -14.11
CA VAL A 57 13.37 8.69 -13.68
C VAL A 57 13.55 10.14 -14.12
N THR A 58 12.66 10.61 -15.00
CA THR A 58 12.56 12.04 -15.35
C THR A 58 11.28 12.63 -14.74
N PRO A 59 11.19 13.95 -14.51
CA PRO A 59 9.97 14.56 -13.95
C PRO A 59 8.71 14.26 -14.77
N ARG A 60 8.82 14.31 -16.11
CA ARG A 60 7.68 13.99 -17.00
C ARG A 60 7.25 12.54 -16.89
N LEU A 61 8.22 11.62 -16.87
CA LEU A 61 7.93 10.18 -16.73
C LEU A 61 7.35 9.86 -15.36
N LEU A 62 7.93 10.43 -14.30
CA LEU A 62 7.40 10.29 -12.94
C LEU A 62 5.95 10.77 -12.85
N LEU A 63 5.64 11.95 -13.39
CA LEU A 63 4.28 12.47 -13.37
C LEU A 63 3.32 11.57 -14.13
N SER A 64 3.65 11.17 -15.37
CA SER A 64 2.78 10.33 -16.19
C SER A 64 2.55 8.95 -15.57
N THR A 65 3.58 8.29 -15.06
CA THR A 65 3.44 6.98 -14.39
C THR A 65 2.68 7.10 -13.07
N THR A 66 2.93 8.14 -12.28
CA THR A 66 2.18 8.39 -11.03
C THR A 66 0.69 8.58 -11.32
N LEU A 67 0.32 9.38 -12.32
CA LEU A 67 -1.08 9.60 -12.69
C LEU A 67 -1.72 8.32 -13.25
N CYS A 68 -1.01 7.61 -14.11
CA CYS A 68 -1.49 6.35 -14.70
C CYS A 68 -1.82 5.29 -13.63
N TRP A 69 -1.01 5.21 -12.58
CA TRP A 69 -1.17 4.21 -11.52
C TRP A 69 -1.87 4.74 -10.26
N ALA A 70 -2.30 6.01 -10.25
CA ALA A 70 -3.00 6.62 -9.11
C ALA A 70 -4.28 5.86 -8.73
N PHE A 71 -4.94 5.17 -9.68
CA PHE A 71 -6.13 4.38 -9.42
C PHE A 71 -5.90 3.28 -8.37
N VAL A 72 -4.69 2.72 -8.29
CA VAL A 72 -4.33 1.71 -7.26
C VAL A 72 -4.46 2.31 -5.87
N VAL A 73 -3.93 3.53 -5.68
CA VAL A 73 -3.98 4.23 -4.39
C VAL A 73 -5.40 4.67 -4.06
N VAL A 74 -6.16 5.14 -5.06
CA VAL A 74 -7.58 5.49 -4.89
C VAL A 74 -8.39 4.26 -4.45
N LEU A 75 -8.17 3.12 -5.10
CA LEU A 75 -8.79 1.85 -4.70
C LEU A 75 -8.43 1.47 -3.26
N GLN A 76 -7.16 1.58 -2.87
CA GLN A 76 -6.72 1.30 -1.51
C GLN A 76 -7.34 2.25 -0.48
N ILE A 77 -7.51 3.53 -0.81
CA ILE A 77 -8.24 4.49 0.03
C ILE A 77 -9.69 4.04 0.20
N ALA A 78 -10.37 3.67 -0.89
CA ALA A 78 -11.76 3.21 -0.84
C ALA A 78 -11.91 1.96 0.03
N ILE A 79 -11.04 0.95 -0.15
CA ILE A 79 -11.00 -0.26 0.69
C ILE A 79 -10.75 0.10 2.15
N ALA A 80 -9.76 0.97 2.43
CA ALA A 80 -9.45 1.40 3.79
C ALA A 80 -10.63 2.11 4.44
N VAL A 81 -11.27 3.05 3.73
CA VAL A 81 -12.46 3.77 4.23
C VAL A 81 -13.60 2.79 4.53
N ALA A 82 -13.88 1.84 3.64
CA ALA A 82 -14.92 0.82 3.86
C ALA A 82 -14.64 -0.03 5.10
N LEU A 83 -13.39 -0.44 5.32
CA LEU A 83 -13.00 -1.26 6.46
C LEU A 83 -12.94 -0.49 7.78
N ILE A 84 -12.63 0.81 7.73
CA ILE A 84 -12.59 1.70 8.90
C ILE A 84 -14.00 2.23 9.22
N ALA A 85 -14.91 2.31 8.23
CA ALA A 85 -16.28 2.76 8.43
C ALA A 85 -17.05 1.81 9.34
N GLY A 86 -17.37 2.23 10.57
CA GLY A 86 -18.08 1.43 11.55
C GLY A 86 -17.96 2.00 12.97
N PRO A 87 -18.46 1.27 14.00
CA PRO A 87 -18.44 1.72 15.41
C PRO A 87 -17.04 2.06 15.93
N SER A 88 -16.01 1.41 15.42
CA SER A 88 -14.60 1.62 15.80
C SER A 88 -14.04 3.00 15.44
N ARG A 89 -14.74 3.81 14.61
CA ARG A 89 -14.34 5.20 14.31
C ARG A 89 -14.41 6.15 15.52
N ARG A 90 -15.01 5.73 16.61
CA ARG A 90 -15.23 6.62 17.76
C ARG A 90 -13.97 6.96 18.55
N THR A 91 -12.93 6.15 18.47
CA THR A 91 -11.68 6.34 19.24
C THR A 91 -10.63 7.14 18.47
N VAL A 92 -10.51 6.94 17.15
CA VAL A 92 -9.54 7.65 16.30
C VAL A 92 -10.27 8.27 15.10
N GLY A 93 -10.05 9.57 14.85
CA GLY A 93 -10.65 10.26 13.70
C GLY A 93 -10.23 9.63 12.36
N LEU A 94 -11.13 9.64 11.36
CA LEU A 94 -10.92 8.99 10.06
C LEU A 94 -9.59 9.39 9.38
N SER A 95 -9.24 10.69 9.39
CA SER A 95 -7.99 11.18 8.80
C SER A 95 -6.76 10.52 9.42
N ARG A 96 -6.76 10.40 10.75
CA ARG A 96 -5.66 9.75 11.47
C ARG A 96 -5.65 8.25 11.24
N ALA A 97 -6.82 7.62 11.22
CA ALA A 97 -6.94 6.19 10.94
C ALA A 97 -6.40 5.86 9.55
N LEU A 98 -6.71 6.66 8.52
CA LEU A 98 -6.17 6.50 7.17
C LEU A 98 -4.65 6.71 7.13
N ASP A 99 -4.12 7.76 7.76
CA ASP A 99 -2.67 7.99 7.83
C ASP A 99 -1.95 6.78 8.45
N LEU A 100 -2.46 6.26 9.56
CA LEU A 100 -1.89 5.09 10.22
C LEU A 100 -2.06 3.79 9.41
N PHE A 101 -3.18 3.64 8.69
CA PHE A 101 -3.39 2.51 7.79
C PHE A 101 -2.33 2.50 6.67
N PHE A 102 -2.11 3.64 6.01
CA PHE A 102 -1.12 3.73 4.94
C PHE A 102 0.33 3.58 5.42
N ALA A 103 0.62 3.74 6.70
CA ALA A 103 1.93 3.42 7.26
C ALA A 103 2.29 1.93 7.12
N SER A 104 1.28 1.04 7.07
CA SER A 104 1.50 -0.41 6.86
C SER A 104 2.00 -0.77 5.46
N HIS A 105 1.96 0.16 4.49
CA HIS A 105 2.41 -0.07 3.12
C HIS A 105 3.91 0.22 2.91
N ALA A 106 4.62 0.67 3.94
CA ALA A 106 6.06 0.94 3.86
C ALA A 106 6.89 -0.26 3.35
N PRO A 107 6.65 -1.52 3.77
CA PRO A 107 7.38 -2.66 3.23
C PRO A 107 7.22 -2.83 1.73
N TRP A 108 6.01 -2.61 1.19
CA TRP A 108 5.76 -2.66 -0.25
C TRP A 108 6.46 -1.53 -1.00
N SER A 109 6.46 -0.31 -0.45
CA SER A 109 7.15 0.83 -1.06
C SER A 109 8.65 0.58 -1.18
N LEU A 110 9.27 0.04 -0.13
CA LEU A 110 10.68 -0.33 -0.13
C LEU A 110 10.98 -1.46 -1.13
N TRP A 111 10.15 -2.50 -1.14
CA TRP A 111 10.32 -3.61 -2.06
C TRP A 111 10.15 -3.18 -3.53
N LEU A 112 9.15 -2.37 -3.84
CA LEU A 112 8.91 -1.86 -5.20
C LEU A 112 10.12 -1.08 -5.71
N LEU A 113 10.71 -0.20 -4.91
CA LEU A 113 11.91 0.55 -5.29
C LEU A 113 13.13 -0.36 -5.47
N ALA A 114 13.32 -1.33 -4.58
CA ALA A 114 14.40 -2.30 -4.70
C ALA A 114 14.23 -3.19 -5.96
N ALA A 115 13.01 -3.67 -6.20
CA ALA A 115 12.66 -4.48 -7.36
C ALA A 115 12.85 -3.68 -8.66
N ALA A 116 12.43 -2.42 -8.69
CA ALA A 116 12.61 -1.54 -9.83
C ALA A 116 14.09 -1.24 -10.12
N ALA A 117 14.89 -1.00 -9.08
CA ALA A 117 16.33 -0.79 -9.25
C ALA A 117 17.07 -2.06 -9.75
N TYR A 118 16.57 -3.24 -9.38
CA TYR A 118 17.10 -4.52 -9.85
C TYR A 118 16.69 -4.84 -11.29
N SER A 119 15.50 -4.43 -11.72
CA SER A 119 14.89 -4.80 -13.01
C SER A 119 15.74 -4.44 -14.24
N PRO A 120 16.32 -3.23 -14.38
CA PRO A 120 17.13 -2.88 -15.54
C PRO A 120 18.38 -3.75 -15.68
N SER A 121 18.95 -4.21 -14.58
CA SER A 121 20.11 -5.11 -14.57
C SER A 121 19.74 -6.58 -14.76
N ALA A 122 18.45 -6.91 -14.71
CA ALA A 122 17.92 -8.27 -14.77
C ALA A 122 17.52 -8.72 -16.19
N LEU A 123 17.80 -7.94 -17.23
CA LEU A 123 17.55 -8.32 -18.62
C LEU A 123 18.20 -9.69 -18.90
N GLY A 124 17.33 -10.70 -19.19
CA GLY A 124 17.74 -12.09 -19.40
C GLY A 124 17.85 -12.95 -18.13
N ARG A 125 17.56 -12.40 -16.94
CA ARG A 125 17.53 -13.19 -15.69
C ARG A 125 16.11 -13.68 -15.37
N PRO A 126 15.96 -14.82 -14.70
CA PRO A 126 14.64 -15.31 -14.30
C PRO A 126 14.02 -14.35 -13.28
N LEU A 127 12.75 -13.96 -13.50
CA LEU A 127 11.99 -13.10 -12.56
C LEU A 127 11.53 -13.85 -11.32
N THR A 128 11.63 -15.17 -11.30
CA THR A 128 11.17 -16.03 -10.19
C THR A 128 11.73 -15.63 -8.83
N PRO A 129 13.04 -15.37 -8.64
CA PRO A 129 13.56 -14.96 -7.33
C PRO A 129 12.98 -13.61 -6.88
N LEU A 130 12.78 -12.68 -7.81
CA LEU A 130 12.17 -11.38 -7.52
C LEU A 130 10.71 -11.55 -7.08
N LEU A 131 9.93 -12.35 -7.78
CA LEU A 131 8.54 -12.64 -7.42
C LEU A 131 8.45 -13.36 -6.07
N LEU A 132 9.32 -14.33 -5.80
CA LEU A 132 9.38 -15.01 -4.52
C LEU A 132 9.73 -14.05 -3.38
N SER A 133 10.59 -13.07 -3.62
CA SER A 133 10.93 -12.06 -2.60
C SER A 133 9.74 -11.19 -2.19
N ALA A 134 8.68 -11.09 -3.00
CA ALA A 134 7.44 -10.38 -2.68
C ALA A 134 6.68 -10.97 -1.48
N VAL A 135 6.97 -12.22 -1.11
CA VAL A 135 6.42 -12.85 0.10
C VAL A 135 6.84 -12.09 1.36
N VAL A 136 8.04 -11.49 1.37
CA VAL A 136 8.53 -10.72 2.52
C VAL A 136 7.68 -9.47 2.81
N PRO A 137 7.51 -8.53 1.87
CA PRO A 137 6.65 -7.36 2.10
C PRO A 137 5.18 -7.76 2.33
N LEU A 138 4.70 -8.84 1.71
CA LEU A 138 3.36 -9.37 1.96
C LEU A 138 3.20 -9.78 3.44
N ALA A 139 4.09 -10.61 3.97
CA ALA A 139 4.03 -11.09 5.34
C ALA A 139 4.13 -9.92 6.35
N LEU A 140 5.06 -8.98 6.12
CA LEU A 140 5.22 -7.79 6.94
C LEU A 140 3.96 -6.91 6.92
N THR A 141 3.38 -6.67 5.75
CA THR A 141 2.16 -5.86 5.60
C THR A 141 0.97 -6.51 6.28
N VAL A 142 0.77 -7.83 6.11
CA VAL A 142 -0.28 -8.58 6.80
C VAL A 142 -0.15 -8.44 8.32
N ARG A 143 1.06 -8.61 8.86
CA ARG A 143 1.36 -8.45 10.29
C ARG A 143 1.06 -7.02 10.77
N MET A 144 1.46 -6.01 10.00
CA MET A 144 1.24 -4.60 10.33
C MET A 144 -0.24 -4.23 10.28
N ILE A 145 -0.99 -4.68 9.27
CA ILE A 145 -2.43 -4.42 9.14
C ILE A 145 -3.22 -5.11 10.25
N ALA A 146 -2.87 -6.36 10.61
CA ALA A 146 -3.48 -7.05 11.73
C ALA A 146 -3.24 -6.29 13.05
N ALA A 147 -2.03 -5.78 13.27
CA ALA A 147 -1.71 -4.94 14.42
C ALA A 147 -2.49 -3.61 14.40
N TYR A 148 -2.59 -2.96 13.22
CA TYR A 148 -3.39 -1.76 13.04
C TYR A 148 -4.86 -1.98 13.45
N PHE A 149 -5.50 -3.03 12.97
CA PHE A 149 -6.89 -3.33 13.30
C PHE A 149 -7.10 -3.61 14.80
N ARG A 150 -6.10 -4.21 15.46
CA ARG A 150 -6.15 -4.48 16.90
C ARG A 150 -5.93 -3.25 17.76
N GLU A 151 -4.87 -2.49 17.46
CA GLU A 151 -4.38 -1.43 18.36
C GLU A 151 -4.97 -0.05 18.04
N VAL A 152 -5.32 0.22 16.77
CA VAL A 152 -5.87 1.51 16.35
C VAL A 152 -7.40 1.49 16.31
N LEU A 153 -8.00 0.38 15.86
CA LEU A 153 -9.44 0.21 15.80
C LEU A 153 -10.02 -0.63 16.95
N GLU A 154 -9.18 -1.05 17.89
CA GLU A 154 -9.56 -1.78 19.11
C GLU A 154 -10.40 -3.03 18.82
N LEU A 155 -10.12 -3.72 17.71
CA LEU A 155 -10.85 -4.94 17.37
C LEU A 155 -10.29 -6.16 18.11
N ASP A 156 -11.16 -7.08 18.44
CA ASP A 156 -10.75 -8.39 18.94
C ASP A 156 -9.91 -9.14 17.92
N PRO A 157 -9.05 -10.09 18.34
CA PRO A 157 -8.12 -10.78 17.46
C PRO A 157 -8.78 -11.42 16.24
N ARG A 158 -9.95 -12.04 16.41
CA ARG A 158 -10.65 -12.74 15.32
C ARG A 158 -11.14 -11.75 14.26
N ARG A 159 -11.78 -10.65 14.68
CA ARG A 159 -12.25 -9.60 13.76
C ARG A 159 -11.09 -8.89 13.06
N ALA A 160 -9.99 -8.66 13.76
CA ALA A 160 -8.79 -8.08 13.17
C ALA A 160 -8.23 -8.97 12.06
N HIS A 161 -8.12 -10.29 12.27
CA HIS A 161 -7.67 -11.23 11.24
C HIS A 161 -8.63 -11.31 10.06
N VAL A 162 -9.94 -11.36 10.29
CA VAL A 162 -10.94 -11.37 9.21
C VAL A 162 -10.83 -10.10 8.36
N ARG A 163 -10.77 -8.91 9.00
CA ARG A 163 -10.60 -7.65 8.26
C ARG A 163 -9.27 -7.57 7.50
N THR A 164 -8.21 -8.12 8.06
CA THR A 164 -6.92 -8.22 7.37
C THR A 164 -7.05 -9.11 6.13
N ALA A 165 -7.68 -10.27 6.24
CA ALA A 165 -7.90 -11.16 5.12
C ALA A 165 -8.77 -10.52 4.03
N VAL A 166 -9.86 -9.84 4.42
CA VAL A 166 -10.73 -9.09 3.48
C VAL A 166 -9.95 -7.98 2.79
N GLN A 167 -9.14 -7.23 3.52
CA GLN A 167 -8.30 -6.17 2.95
C GLN A 167 -7.31 -6.74 1.92
N GLN A 168 -6.61 -7.82 2.26
CA GLN A 168 -5.68 -8.46 1.32
C GLN A 168 -6.40 -9.01 0.09
N ALA A 169 -7.52 -9.71 0.28
CA ALA A 169 -8.32 -10.25 -0.81
C ALA A 169 -8.84 -9.13 -1.74
N ALA A 170 -9.31 -8.01 -1.18
CA ALA A 170 -9.76 -6.87 -1.98
C ALA A 170 -8.61 -6.18 -2.70
N THR A 171 -7.47 -5.95 -2.02
CA THR A 171 -6.30 -5.27 -2.59
C THR A 171 -5.69 -6.03 -3.76
N TRP A 172 -5.67 -7.36 -3.71
CA TRP A 172 -5.12 -8.19 -4.79
C TRP A 172 -6.18 -8.68 -5.76
N GLY A 173 -7.36 -9.07 -5.24
CA GLY A 173 -8.43 -9.65 -6.06
C GLY A 173 -9.04 -8.64 -7.03
N VAL A 174 -9.34 -7.41 -6.58
CA VAL A 174 -9.96 -6.39 -7.45
C VAL A 174 -9.06 -6.03 -8.64
N PRO A 175 -7.77 -5.69 -8.48
CA PRO A 175 -6.89 -5.44 -9.63
C PRO A 175 -6.73 -6.66 -10.54
N LEU A 176 -6.64 -7.87 -10.00
CA LEU A 176 -6.53 -9.09 -10.81
C LEU A 176 -7.77 -9.33 -11.66
N VAL A 177 -8.97 -9.14 -11.08
CA VAL A 177 -10.23 -9.26 -11.82
C VAL A 177 -10.32 -8.17 -12.90
N LEU A 178 -10.02 -6.90 -12.55
CA LEU A 178 -10.05 -5.80 -13.50
C LEU A 178 -9.06 -6.01 -14.66
N TYR A 179 -7.83 -6.42 -14.35
CA TYR A 179 -6.82 -6.72 -15.36
C TYR A 179 -7.22 -7.91 -16.23
N GLY A 180 -7.68 -9.01 -15.60
CA GLY A 180 -8.11 -10.21 -16.33
C GLY A 180 -9.29 -9.92 -17.26
N THR A 181 -10.27 -9.15 -16.81
CA THR A 181 -11.40 -8.71 -17.65
C THR A 181 -10.93 -7.79 -18.78
N ALA A 182 -10.09 -6.81 -18.49
CA ALA A 182 -9.55 -5.91 -19.50
C ALA A 182 -8.80 -6.69 -20.60
N VAL A 183 -7.93 -7.63 -20.24
CA VAL A 183 -7.19 -8.47 -21.19
C VAL A 183 -8.14 -9.35 -22.01
N ALA A 184 -9.18 -9.92 -21.39
CA ALA A 184 -10.14 -10.80 -22.06
C ALA A 184 -11.06 -10.04 -23.05
N PHE A 185 -11.44 -8.79 -22.72
CA PHE A 185 -12.36 -8.01 -23.56
C PHE A 185 -11.64 -7.11 -24.57
N TRP A 186 -10.39 -6.76 -24.37
CA TRP A 186 -9.65 -5.86 -25.24
C TRP A 186 -9.59 -6.27 -26.72
N PRO A 187 -9.33 -7.54 -27.07
CA PRO A 187 -9.36 -7.98 -28.47
C PRO A 187 -10.72 -7.77 -29.12
N ARG A 188 -11.80 -8.14 -28.41
CA ARG A 188 -13.19 -7.96 -28.91
C ARG A 188 -13.56 -6.49 -29.12
N PHE A 189 -13.09 -5.61 -28.23
CA PHE A 189 -13.29 -4.18 -28.36
C PHE A 189 -12.58 -3.63 -29.61
N LEU A 190 -11.35 -4.06 -29.88
CA LEU A 190 -10.62 -3.68 -31.09
C LEU A 190 -11.27 -4.19 -32.37
N GLU A 191 -11.87 -5.36 -32.38
CA GLU A 191 -12.63 -5.90 -33.51
C GLU A 191 -13.89 -5.09 -33.79
N MET A 192 -14.57 -4.58 -32.75
CA MET A 192 -15.81 -3.82 -32.88
C MET A 192 -15.62 -2.40 -33.43
N ILE A 193 -14.40 -1.80 -33.29
CA ILE A 193 -14.06 -0.45 -33.79
C ILE A 193 -13.29 -0.45 -35.12
N ARG A 194 -13.02 -1.64 -35.69
CA ARG A 194 -12.48 -1.80 -37.06
C ARG A 194 -13.59 -1.96 -38.07
#